data_effc970813bdda906fea1d882fc941ac
#
_entry.id   effc970813bdda906fea1d882fc941ac
#
_cell.length_a   1.000
_cell.length_b   1.000
_cell.length_c   1.000
_cell.angle_alpha   90.00
_cell.angle_beta   90.00
_cell.angle_gamma   90.00
#
_symmetry.space_group_name_H-M   'P 1'
#
loop_
_entity.id
_entity.type
_entity.pdbx_description
1 polymer ?
#
loop_
_entity_poly.entity_id
_entity_poly.type
_entity_poly.pdbx_seq_one_letter_code
_entity_poly.pdbx_strand_id
1 'polypeptide(L)'
;MNLTGAATLLAAVVLEVCGQLCMKFALRQPPEGFRGAIRFVCTEPWLQIGIAAFLIEAIFWTWTLYLLPLNIAFPMGSLCFAGVALGAALFLGEPVSRTRWLGVAMILIGVACLGAA
;
A
#
# COMPACT_ATOMS: atom_id res chain seq x y z
N MET A 1 17.12 -13.65 4.24
CA MET A 1 16.49 -12.35 4.61
C MET A 1 16.58 -12.23 6.13
N ASN A 2 17.08 -11.11 6.63
CA ASN A 2 17.19 -10.98 8.08
C ASN A 2 15.84 -10.53 8.68
N LEU A 3 15.64 -10.79 9.96
CA LEU A 3 14.38 -10.52 10.64
C LEU A 3 14.04 -9.02 10.68
N THR A 4 15.04 -8.18 10.88
CA THR A 4 14.83 -6.73 10.91
C THR A 4 14.40 -6.22 9.54
N GLY A 5 15.03 -6.69 8.47
CA GLY A 5 14.63 -6.35 7.11
C GLY A 5 13.21 -6.78 6.78
N ALA A 6 12.83 -7.99 7.20
CA ALA A 6 11.47 -8.48 7.03
C ALA A 6 10.45 -7.65 7.82
N ALA A 7 10.79 -7.26 9.04
CA ALA A 7 9.92 -6.44 9.88
C ALA A 7 9.71 -5.04 9.28
N THR A 8 10.76 -4.39 8.82
CA THR A 8 10.65 -3.07 8.18
C THR A 8 9.89 -3.13 6.87
N LEU A 9 10.09 -4.19 6.09
CA LEU A 9 9.35 -4.42 4.85
C LEU A 9 7.86 -4.58 5.13
N LEU A 10 7.50 -5.39 6.12
CA LEU A 10 6.11 -5.61 6.50
C LEU A 10 5.47 -4.30 7.00
N ALA A 11 6.19 -3.53 7.81
CA ALA A 11 5.70 -2.24 8.28
C ALA A 11 5.46 -1.28 7.11
N ALA A 12 6.37 -1.22 6.14
CA ALA A 12 6.21 -0.40 4.96
C ALA A 12 4.99 -0.81 4.13
N VAL A 13 4.79 -2.12 3.93
CA VAL A 13 3.64 -2.64 3.19
C VAL A 13 2.33 -2.30 3.89
N VAL A 14 2.25 -2.51 5.20
CA VAL A 14 1.05 -2.20 5.97
C VAL A 14 0.74 -0.70 5.92
N LEU A 15 1.73 0.16 6.09
CA LEU A 15 1.54 1.60 6.01
C LEU A 15 1.10 2.04 4.61
N GLU A 16 1.64 1.44 3.57
CA GLU A 16 1.22 1.74 2.20
C GLU A 16 -0.23 1.35 1.96
N VAL A 17 -0.63 0.16 2.38
CA VAL A 17 -2.02 -0.30 2.26
C VAL A 17 -2.95 0.64 3.03
N CYS A 18 -2.62 0.97 4.27
CA CYS A 18 -3.43 1.89 5.07
C CYS A 18 -3.52 3.26 4.41
N GLY A 19 -2.41 3.80 3.90
CA GLY A 19 -2.38 5.07 3.21
C GLY A 19 -3.26 5.08 1.96
N GLN A 20 -3.16 4.03 1.14
CA GLN A 20 -3.99 3.88 -0.06
C GLN A 20 -5.48 3.81 0.29
N LEU A 21 -5.86 3.02 1.29
CA LEU A 21 -7.25 2.90 1.70
C LEU A 21 -7.80 4.20 2.28
N CYS A 22 -7.00 4.91 3.09
CA CYS A 22 -7.41 6.20 3.64
C CYS A 22 -7.59 7.24 2.54
N MET A 23 -6.69 7.30 1.56
CA MET A 23 -6.83 8.23 0.44
C MET A 23 -8.04 7.90 -0.42
N LYS A 24 -8.28 6.63 -0.69
CA LYS A 24 -9.45 6.20 -1.46
C LYS A 24 -10.75 6.54 -0.72
N PHE A 25 -10.79 6.32 0.58
CA PHE A 25 -11.93 6.67 1.40
C PHE A 25 -12.17 8.19 1.41
N ALA A 26 -11.10 8.98 1.50
CA ALA A 26 -11.20 10.44 1.45
C ALA A 26 -11.78 10.91 0.11
N LEU A 27 -11.42 10.24 -1.00
CA LEU A 27 -11.83 10.59 -2.34
C LEU A 27 -13.21 10.05 -2.75
N ARG A 28 -13.96 9.46 -1.83
CA ARG A 28 -15.35 9.04 -2.09
C ARG A 28 -16.23 10.22 -2.54
N GLN A 29 -15.89 11.43 -2.12
CA GLN A 29 -16.48 12.67 -2.58
C GLN A 29 -15.33 13.55 -3.13
N PRO A 30 -14.99 13.39 -4.43
CA PRO A 30 -13.83 14.09 -4.97
C PRO A 30 -14.05 15.60 -4.99
N PRO A 31 -12.99 16.39 -4.79
CA PRO A 31 -13.06 17.83 -4.88
C PRO A 31 -13.24 18.28 -6.34
N GLU A 32 -13.84 19.46 -6.51
CA GLU A 32 -14.03 20.08 -7.83
C GLU A 32 -13.04 21.22 -8.03
N GLY A 33 -12.29 21.16 -9.14
CA GLY A 33 -11.38 22.21 -9.55
C GLY A 33 -10.11 22.29 -8.69
N PHE A 34 -9.20 23.16 -9.08
CA PHE A 34 -7.90 23.30 -8.45
C PHE A 34 -8.02 23.86 -7.02
N ARG A 35 -8.86 24.89 -6.85
CA ARG A 35 -9.07 25.47 -5.51
C ARG A 35 -9.74 24.48 -4.56
N GLY A 36 -10.70 23.71 -5.09
CA GLY A 36 -11.34 22.65 -4.33
C GLY A 36 -10.36 21.58 -3.90
N ALA A 37 -9.42 21.22 -4.78
CA ALA A 37 -8.38 20.23 -4.46
C ALA A 37 -7.47 20.71 -3.33
N ILE A 38 -7.03 21.97 -3.37
CA ILE A 38 -6.18 22.56 -2.34
C ILE A 38 -6.92 22.58 -0.98
N ARG A 39 -8.16 23.02 -1.00
CA ARG A 39 -8.99 23.06 0.21
C ARG A 39 -9.21 21.66 0.76
N PHE A 40 -9.44 20.69 -0.12
CA PHE A 40 -9.63 19.27 0.25
C PHE A 40 -8.41 18.71 0.96
N VAL A 41 -7.21 18.96 0.42
CA VAL A 41 -5.96 18.51 1.04
C VAL A 41 -5.79 19.12 2.44
N CYS A 42 -6.19 20.36 2.62
CA CYS A 42 -6.02 21.05 3.91
C CYS A 42 -7.07 20.69 4.95
N THR A 43 -8.26 20.20 4.52
CA THR A 43 -9.40 20.03 5.43
C THR A 43 -9.85 18.59 5.63
N GLU A 44 -9.57 17.69 4.69
CA GLU A 44 -10.02 16.30 4.79
C GLU A 44 -9.10 15.49 5.71
N PRO A 45 -9.59 15.02 6.88
CA PRO A 45 -8.72 14.31 7.84
C PRO A 45 -8.24 12.95 7.32
N TRP A 46 -9.06 12.23 6.56
CA TRP A 46 -8.66 10.93 6.00
C TRP A 46 -7.53 11.07 4.98
N LEU A 47 -7.57 12.13 4.18
CA LEU A 47 -6.49 12.41 3.25
C LEU A 47 -5.19 12.76 3.98
N GLN A 48 -5.28 13.54 5.05
CA GLN A 48 -4.12 13.89 5.87
C GLN A 48 -3.50 12.67 6.53
N ILE A 49 -4.32 11.75 7.04
CA ILE A 49 -3.86 10.49 7.61
C ILE A 49 -3.16 9.65 6.55
N GLY A 50 -3.72 9.56 5.35
CA GLY A 50 -3.11 8.84 4.24
C GLY A 50 -1.75 9.39 3.84
N ILE A 51 -1.65 10.72 3.74
CA ILE A 51 -0.37 11.39 3.42
C ILE A 51 0.66 11.12 4.53
N ALA A 52 0.27 11.22 5.79
CA ALA A 52 1.16 10.92 6.92
C ALA A 52 1.63 9.46 6.87
N ALA A 53 0.74 8.52 6.56
CA ALA A 53 1.10 7.11 6.42
C ALA A 53 2.14 6.91 5.31
N PHE A 54 1.99 7.58 4.17
CA PHE A 54 2.97 7.50 3.09
C PHE A 54 4.32 8.09 3.46
N LEU A 55 4.35 9.19 4.20
CA LEU A 55 5.61 9.78 4.66
C LEU A 55 6.35 8.85 5.62
N ILE A 56 5.63 8.24 6.54
CA ILE A 56 6.20 7.26 7.46
C ILE A 56 6.64 6.01 6.70
N GLU A 57 5.83 5.55 5.75
CA GLU A 57 6.15 4.41 4.89
C GLU A 57 7.44 4.64 4.13
N ALA A 58 7.67 5.84 3.60
CA ALA A 58 8.89 6.17 2.89
C ALA A 58 10.14 5.97 3.76
N ILE A 59 10.05 6.30 5.04
CA ILE A 59 11.14 6.09 6.00
C ILE A 59 11.40 4.58 6.15
N PHE A 60 10.37 3.78 6.38
CA PHE A 60 10.51 2.34 6.53
C PHE A 60 10.99 1.68 5.25
N TRP A 61 10.50 2.14 4.10
CA TRP A 61 10.95 1.64 2.80
C TRP A 61 12.43 1.90 2.56
N THR A 62 12.88 3.11 2.87
CA THR A 62 14.30 3.47 2.75
C THR A 62 15.16 2.58 3.65
N TRP A 63 14.71 2.33 4.87
CA TRP A 63 15.40 1.44 5.79
C TRP A 63 15.42 0.01 5.26
N THR A 64 14.30 -0.46 4.72
CA THR A 64 14.22 -1.78 4.10
C THR A 64 15.23 -1.94 2.97
N LEU A 65 15.36 -0.93 2.11
CA LEU A 65 16.36 -0.95 1.03
C LEU A 65 17.78 -0.95 1.54
N TYR A 66 18.02 -0.39 2.71
CA TYR A 66 19.33 -0.47 3.36
C TYR A 66 19.63 -1.89 3.84
N LEU A 67 18.63 -2.58 4.37
CA LEU A 67 18.80 -3.91 4.98
C LEU A 67 18.66 -5.06 3.99
N LEU A 68 17.90 -4.90 2.92
CA LEU A 68 17.62 -5.94 1.94
C LEU A 68 18.01 -5.51 0.54
N PRO A 69 18.49 -6.46 -0.29
CA PRO A 69 18.76 -6.15 -1.70
C PRO A 69 17.47 -5.82 -2.44
N LEU A 70 17.57 -4.95 -3.44
CA LEU A 70 16.43 -4.46 -4.20
C LEU A 70 15.68 -5.59 -4.92
N ASN A 71 16.39 -6.58 -5.40
CA ASN A 71 15.79 -7.72 -6.11
C ASN A 71 14.92 -8.62 -5.21
N ILE A 72 15.03 -8.46 -3.90
CA ILE A 72 14.15 -9.12 -2.92
C ILE A 72 13.10 -8.13 -2.41
N ALA A 73 13.53 -6.93 -2.01
CA ALA A 73 12.65 -5.96 -1.38
C ALA A 73 11.52 -5.50 -2.31
N PHE A 74 11.83 -5.22 -3.58
CA PHE A 74 10.85 -4.67 -4.51
C PHE A 74 9.75 -5.67 -4.88
N PRO A 75 10.05 -6.92 -5.27
CA PRO A 75 8.99 -7.90 -5.51
C PRO A 75 8.16 -8.22 -4.27
N MET A 76 8.78 -8.31 -3.11
CA MET A 76 8.04 -8.54 -1.86
C MET A 76 7.16 -7.36 -1.50
N GLY A 77 7.59 -6.13 -1.82
CA GLY A 77 6.77 -4.93 -1.67
C GLY A 77 5.48 -4.99 -2.48
N SER A 78 5.44 -5.78 -3.53
CA SER A 78 4.23 -5.98 -4.34
C SER A 78 3.06 -6.60 -3.57
N LEU A 79 3.31 -7.14 -2.37
CA LEU A 79 2.24 -7.57 -1.47
C LEU A 79 1.24 -6.45 -1.16
N CYS A 80 1.64 -5.18 -1.30
CA CYS A 80 0.73 -4.06 -1.12
C CYS A 80 -0.45 -4.12 -2.10
N PHE A 81 -0.24 -4.62 -3.33
CA PHE A 81 -1.33 -4.77 -4.30
C PHE A 81 -2.38 -5.75 -3.83
N ALA A 82 -1.96 -6.87 -3.26
CA ALA A 82 -2.86 -7.85 -2.67
C ALA A 82 -3.60 -7.25 -1.47
N GLY A 83 -2.87 -6.53 -0.61
CA GLY A 83 -3.44 -5.87 0.56
C GLY A 83 -4.46 -4.80 0.19
N VAL A 84 -4.16 -3.98 -0.82
CA VAL A 84 -5.09 -2.95 -1.30
C VAL A 84 -6.35 -3.58 -1.89
N ALA A 85 -6.22 -4.63 -2.71
CA ALA A 85 -7.37 -5.32 -3.29
C ALA A 85 -8.27 -5.92 -2.20
N LEU A 86 -7.66 -6.59 -1.23
CA LEU A 86 -8.40 -7.19 -0.12
C LEU A 86 -9.05 -6.12 0.75
N GLY A 87 -8.33 -5.06 1.10
CA GLY A 87 -8.85 -3.96 1.89
C GLY A 87 -9.98 -3.22 1.20
N ALA A 88 -9.87 -2.97 -0.10
CA ALA A 88 -10.93 -2.34 -0.87
C ALA A 88 -12.20 -3.19 -0.88
N ALA A 89 -12.06 -4.50 -1.02
CA ALA A 89 -13.20 -5.42 -0.99
C ALA A 89 -13.86 -5.46 0.38
N LEU A 90 -13.07 -5.46 1.47
CA LEU A 90 -13.59 -5.62 2.83
C LEU A 90 -14.09 -4.32 3.45
N PHE A 91 -13.35 -3.22 3.26
CA PHE A 91 -13.64 -1.96 3.96
C PHE A 91 -14.37 -0.93 3.11
N LEU A 92 -14.11 -0.90 1.80
CA LEU A 92 -14.75 0.04 0.90
C LEU A 92 -15.92 -0.56 0.13
N GLY A 93 -16.12 -1.88 0.25
CA GLY A 93 -17.21 -2.56 -0.45
C GLY A 93 -17.05 -2.57 -1.97
N GLU A 94 -15.85 -2.31 -2.49
CA GLU A 94 -15.62 -2.34 -3.92
C GLU A 94 -15.57 -3.78 -4.43
N PRO A 95 -16.32 -4.11 -5.49
CA PRO A 95 -16.24 -5.46 -6.05
C PRO A 95 -14.90 -5.68 -6.74
N VAL A 96 -14.31 -6.83 -6.50
CA VAL A 96 -13.07 -7.25 -7.17
C VAL A 96 -13.42 -8.36 -8.14
N SER A 97 -13.11 -8.17 -9.43
CA SER A 97 -13.40 -9.14 -10.47
C SER A 97 -12.59 -10.42 -10.27
N ARG A 98 -13.06 -11.51 -10.84
CA ARG A 98 -12.32 -12.79 -10.80
C ARG A 98 -10.94 -12.67 -11.43
N THR A 99 -10.81 -11.88 -12.49
CA THR A 99 -9.52 -11.62 -13.14
C THR A 99 -8.56 -10.91 -12.17
N ARG A 100 -9.04 -9.95 -11.39
CA ARG A 100 -8.23 -9.27 -10.39
C ARG A 100 -7.81 -10.19 -9.26
N TRP A 101 -8.71 -11.05 -8.78
CA TRP A 101 -8.37 -12.05 -7.78
C TRP A 101 -7.31 -13.04 -8.30
N LEU A 102 -7.39 -13.40 -9.58
CA LEU A 102 -6.36 -14.23 -10.21
C LEU A 102 -5.00 -13.53 -10.20
N GLY A 103 -4.97 -12.23 -10.55
CA GLY A 103 -3.75 -11.43 -10.48
C GLY A 103 -3.17 -11.36 -9.06
N VAL A 104 -4.01 -11.16 -8.06
CA VAL A 104 -3.60 -11.17 -6.66
C VAL A 104 -2.99 -12.52 -6.27
N ALA A 105 -3.63 -13.62 -6.68
CA ALA A 105 -3.12 -14.96 -6.41
C ALA A 105 -1.75 -15.18 -7.07
N MET A 106 -1.56 -14.70 -8.29
CA MET A 106 -0.28 -14.79 -9.00
C MET A 106 0.82 -13.99 -8.30
N ILE A 107 0.50 -12.81 -7.79
CA ILE A 107 1.44 -12.00 -7.00
C ILE A 107 1.86 -12.76 -5.74
N LEU A 108 0.90 -13.33 -5.01
CA LEU A 108 1.19 -14.09 -3.79
C LEU A 108 2.05 -15.31 -4.08
N ILE A 109 1.76 -16.03 -5.15
CA ILE A 109 2.55 -17.19 -5.57
C ILE A 109 3.98 -16.75 -5.93
N GLY A 110 4.12 -15.68 -6.71
CA GLY A 110 5.43 -15.15 -7.08
C GLY A 110 6.27 -14.74 -5.88
N VAL A 111 5.67 -14.07 -4.92
CA VAL A 111 6.34 -13.67 -3.67
C VAL A 111 6.75 -14.90 -2.86
N ALA A 112 5.88 -15.90 -2.77
CA ALA A 112 6.19 -17.14 -2.07
C ALA A 112 7.36 -17.89 -2.71
N CYS A 113 7.38 -17.96 -4.04
CA CYS A 113 8.49 -18.56 -4.78
C CYS A 113 9.81 -17.82 -4.53
N LEU A 114 9.78 -16.51 -4.49
CA LEU A 114 10.96 -15.70 -4.23
C LEU A 114 11.48 -15.91 -2.80
N GLY A 115 10.59 -16.02 -1.84
CA GLY A 115 10.95 -16.29 -0.46
C GLY A 115 11.53 -17.68 -0.23
N ALA A 116 11.19 -18.63 -1.09
CA ALA A 116 11.70 -20.00 -1.03
C ALA A 116 13.05 -20.17 -1.74
N ALA A 117 13.43 -19.22 -2.58
CA ALA A 117 14.66 -19.28 -3.36
C ALA A 117 15.92 -19.00 -2.54
#